data_d9f755365e222bf66a4824a28b478ac1
#
_entry.id   d9f755365e222bf66a4824a28b478ac1
#
_cell.length_a   1.000
_cell.length_b   1.000
_cell.length_c   1.000
_cell.angle_alpha   90.00
_cell.angle_beta   90.00
_cell.angle_gamma   90.00
#
_symmetry.space_group_name_H-M   'P 1'
#
loop_
_entity.id
_entity.type
_entity.pdbx_description
1 polymer ?
#
loop_
_entity_poly.entity_id
_entity_poly.type
_entity_poly.pdbx_seq_one_letter_code
_entity_poly.pdbx_strand_id
1 'polypeptide(L)'
;MVDVETGVLPTGHPYARIGSGSRLVVYFPGLSFTAEPSSVASIRRAWKRWLEPIERHDLTIVQVGRRADLPPGSTPADVADDYAVVIRERWELPVGVLGVSTGGHYAQWLAIRHRDLVSRLVLGFTAHRVPRDVQEDENQAVEHFVAGRWRQGWATFGPWALPRFPRLASAALWLVGPYVGGRYSDLRVLRIDGHADDVHDASAHLDEIRCPTLVASGGRDLAYPPELVRELVAGIPDARHIEYPNASHMGPGRLFAEDACTFLAGT
;
A
#
# COMPACT_ATOMS: atom_id res chain seq x y z
N MET A 1 22.42 -11.91 6.06
CA MET A 1 21.37 -11.93 4.99
C MET A 1 20.06 -11.70 5.68
N VAL A 2 19.30 -10.68 5.29
CA VAL A 2 18.00 -10.33 5.91
C VAL A 2 17.05 -11.53 5.87
N ASP A 3 16.44 -11.86 7.01
CA ASP A 3 15.49 -12.95 7.10
C ASP A 3 14.20 -12.62 6.36
N VAL A 4 13.65 -13.61 5.67
CA VAL A 4 12.36 -13.49 4.98
C VAL A 4 11.57 -14.77 5.18
N GLU A 5 10.38 -14.63 5.72
CA GLU A 5 9.42 -15.70 5.98
C GLU A 5 8.07 -15.33 5.33
N THR A 6 7.32 -16.30 4.85
CA THR A 6 5.99 -16.09 4.27
C THR A 6 5.04 -17.19 4.72
N GLY A 7 3.76 -16.88 4.81
CA GLY A 7 2.74 -17.84 5.22
C GLY A 7 1.36 -17.23 5.33
N VAL A 8 0.49 -17.90 6.05
CA VAL A 8 -0.85 -17.42 6.40
C VAL A 8 -0.95 -17.37 7.92
N LEU A 9 -1.40 -16.24 8.45
CA LEU A 9 -1.67 -16.06 9.88
C LEU A 9 -2.90 -16.89 10.30
N PRO A 10 -3.03 -17.25 11.59
CA PRO A 10 -4.22 -17.95 12.09
C PRO A 10 -5.54 -17.24 11.77
N THR A 11 -5.49 -15.92 11.61
CA THR A 11 -6.61 -15.04 11.20
C THR A 11 -6.96 -15.13 9.71
N GLY A 12 -6.24 -15.95 8.91
CA GLY A 12 -6.47 -16.10 7.48
C GLY A 12 -5.73 -15.10 6.58
N HIS A 13 -5.00 -14.15 7.14
CA HIS A 13 -4.25 -13.15 6.37
C HIS A 13 -2.95 -13.75 5.81
N PRO A 14 -2.67 -13.60 4.51
CA PRO A 14 -1.34 -13.89 3.99
C PRO A 14 -0.34 -12.86 4.50
N TYR A 15 0.86 -13.32 4.86
CA TYR A 15 1.89 -12.43 5.36
C TYR A 15 3.27 -12.71 4.76
N ALA A 16 4.12 -11.68 4.83
CA ALA A 16 5.54 -11.81 4.65
C ALA A 16 6.27 -11.02 5.75
N ARG A 17 7.14 -11.69 6.51
CA ARG A 17 8.03 -11.07 7.49
C ARG A 17 9.39 -10.83 6.86
N ILE A 18 9.90 -9.61 6.97
CA ILE A 18 11.16 -9.15 6.38
C ILE A 18 11.99 -8.49 7.48
N GLY A 19 13.17 -9.05 7.76
CA GLY A 19 14.03 -8.61 8.84
C GLY A 19 13.75 -9.29 10.17
N SER A 20 14.64 -9.02 11.14
CA SER A 20 14.61 -9.58 12.50
C SER A 20 14.97 -8.52 13.56
N GLY A 21 14.79 -7.24 13.21
CA GLY A 21 15.02 -6.11 14.10
C GLY A 21 14.01 -6.04 15.23
N SER A 22 14.33 -5.26 16.25
CA SER A 22 13.51 -5.11 17.46
C SER A 22 12.26 -4.23 17.26
N ARG A 23 12.27 -3.37 16.24
CA ARG A 23 11.16 -2.44 15.96
C ARG A 23 10.24 -3.01 14.91
N LEU A 24 9.00 -3.29 15.30
CA LEU A 24 7.98 -3.86 14.43
C LEU A 24 7.24 -2.79 13.63
N VAL A 25 7.11 -3.07 12.34
CA VAL A 25 6.30 -2.28 11.39
C VAL A 25 5.34 -3.21 10.67
N VAL A 26 4.05 -2.87 10.70
CA VAL A 26 3.04 -3.55 9.89
C VAL A 26 2.87 -2.79 8.57
N TYR A 27 3.00 -3.48 7.46
CA TYR A 27 2.89 -2.92 6.13
C TYR A 27 1.62 -3.40 5.42
N PHE A 28 0.83 -2.45 4.94
CA PHE A 28 -0.33 -2.69 4.10
C PHE A 28 0.02 -2.39 2.63
N PRO A 29 0.07 -3.42 1.78
CA PRO A 29 0.38 -3.24 0.37
C PRO A 29 -0.74 -2.52 -0.38
N GLY A 30 -0.41 -1.88 -1.50
CA GLY A 30 -1.37 -1.32 -2.45
C GLY A 30 -2.29 -2.38 -3.04
N LEU A 31 -2.93 -2.07 -4.15
CA LEU A 31 -3.87 -2.95 -4.84
C LEU A 31 -3.35 -4.38 -4.94
N SER A 32 -4.12 -5.35 -4.46
CA SER A 32 -3.73 -6.76 -4.38
C SER A 32 -4.63 -7.63 -5.24
N PHE A 33 -4.04 -8.66 -5.81
CA PHE A 33 -4.73 -9.57 -6.74
C PHE A 33 -5.11 -10.91 -6.12
N THR A 34 -4.56 -11.23 -4.95
CA THR A 34 -4.74 -12.55 -4.34
C THR A 34 -4.57 -12.50 -2.83
N ALA A 35 -5.25 -13.39 -2.12
CA ALA A 35 -5.02 -13.68 -0.71
C ALA A 35 -3.99 -14.82 -0.49
N GLU A 36 -3.33 -15.30 -1.53
CA GLU A 36 -2.30 -16.31 -1.38
C GLU A 36 -0.98 -15.67 -0.93
N PRO A 37 -0.22 -16.33 -0.04
CA PRO A 37 1.07 -15.83 0.37
C PRO A 37 2.07 -15.88 -0.80
N SER A 38 2.84 -14.82 -0.96
CA SER A 38 3.90 -14.77 -1.95
C SER A 38 5.06 -15.71 -1.57
N SER A 39 5.77 -16.22 -2.57
CA SER A 39 7.00 -16.98 -2.29
C SER A 39 8.11 -16.10 -1.70
N VAL A 40 8.98 -16.66 -0.87
CA VAL A 40 10.16 -15.97 -0.32
C VAL A 40 11.02 -15.32 -1.41
N ALA A 41 11.17 -15.99 -2.56
CA ALA A 41 11.95 -15.44 -3.69
C ALA A 41 11.27 -14.19 -4.29
N SER A 42 9.94 -14.19 -4.40
CA SER A 42 9.17 -13.04 -4.89
C SER A 42 9.27 -11.87 -3.93
N ILE A 43 9.14 -12.11 -2.62
CA ILE A 43 9.30 -11.09 -1.59
C ILE A 43 10.71 -10.51 -1.61
N ARG A 44 11.76 -11.32 -1.63
CA ARG A 44 13.16 -10.82 -1.73
C ARG A 44 13.39 -9.95 -2.96
N ARG A 45 12.77 -10.28 -4.09
CA ARG A 45 12.86 -9.48 -5.33
C ARG A 45 12.13 -8.14 -5.17
N ALA A 46 10.91 -8.16 -4.68
CA ALA A 46 10.08 -6.96 -4.49
C ALA A 46 10.72 -6.00 -3.49
N TRP A 47 11.23 -6.52 -2.39
CA TRP A 47 11.82 -5.76 -1.28
C TRP A 47 13.32 -5.51 -1.41
N LYS A 48 13.96 -5.87 -2.52
CA LYS A 48 15.43 -5.77 -2.69
C LYS A 48 16.02 -4.41 -2.28
N ARG A 49 15.29 -3.32 -2.55
CA ARG A 49 15.74 -1.95 -2.25
C ARG A 49 15.53 -1.56 -0.78
N TRP A 50 14.74 -2.31 -0.05
CA TRP A 50 14.39 -2.12 1.35
C TRP A 50 15.25 -2.93 2.31
N LEU A 51 15.85 -4.04 1.86
CA LEU A 51 16.53 -5.00 2.75
C LEU A 51 17.63 -4.35 3.58
N GLU A 52 18.47 -3.51 2.96
CA GLU A 52 19.55 -2.84 3.67
C GLU A 52 19.05 -1.72 4.61
N PRO A 53 18.13 -0.82 4.22
CA PRO A 53 17.49 0.09 5.16
C PRO A 53 16.83 -0.61 6.36
N ILE A 54 16.11 -1.70 6.14
CA ILE A 54 15.45 -2.49 7.20
C ILE A 54 16.49 -2.98 8.23
N GLU A 55 17.58 -3.60 7.76
CA GLU A 55 18.64 -4.13 8.64
C GLU A 55 19.34 -3.00 9.39
N ARG A 56 19.70 -1.91 8.72
CA ARG A 56 20.39 -0.76 9.31
C ARG A 56 19.59 -0.06 10.39
N HIS A 57 18.27 0.02 10.25
CA HIS A 57 17.39 0.68 11.20
C HIS A 57 16.78 -0.26 12.25
N ASP A 58 17.25 -1.49 12.32
CA ASP A 58 16.80 -2.51 13.29
C ASP A 58 15.27 -2.73 13.22
N LEU A 59 14.73 -2.85 11.99
CA LEU A 59 13.32 -3.05 11.74
C LEU A 59 12.97 -4.50 11.45
N THR A 60 11.77 -4.89 11.81
CA THR A 60 11.05 -6.04 11.27
C THR A 60 9.80 -5.50 10.58
N ILE A 61 9.70 -5.65 9.26
CA ILE A 61 8.49 -5.30 8.52
C ILE A 61 7.66 -6.56 8.29
N VAL A 62 6.41 -6.52 8.72
CA VAL A 62 5.44 -7.57 8.43
C VAL A 62 4.41 -7.03 7.44
N GLN A 63 4.55 -7.44 6.19
CA GLN A 63 3.52 -7.23 5.19
C GLN A 63 2.32 -8.11 5.53
N VAL A 64 1.15 -7.52 5.70
CA VAL A 64 -0.11 -8.23 5.93
C VAL A 64 -1.04 -7.98 4.75
N GLY A 65 -1.38 -9.03 4.02
CA GLY A 65 -2.34 -8.96 2.92
C GLY A 65 -3.79 -9.11 3.41
N ARG A 66 -4.74 -8.82 2.53
CA ARG A 66 -6.19 -9.00 2.81
C ARG A 66 -6.54 -10.48 2.75
N ARG A 67 -7.43 -10.91 3.61
CA ARG A 67 -8.02 -12.25 3.52
C ARG A 67 -9.16 -12.26 2.49
N ALA A 68 -9.36 -13.41 1.82
CA ALA A 68 -10.30 -13.52 0.71
C ALA A 68 -11.77 -13.62 1.15
N ASP A 69 -12.03 -13.83 2.44
CA ASP A 69 -13.37 -14.00 3.03
C ASP A 69 -13.92 -12.73 3.69
N LEU A 70 -13.25 -11.58 3.50
CA LEU A 70 -13.85 -10.29 3.81
C LEU A 70 -15.18 -10.13 3.06
N PRO A 71 -16.21 -9.54 3.70
CA PRO A 71 -17.50 -9.33 3.04
C PRO A 71 -17.36 -8.51 1.76
N PRO A 72 -18.06 -8.87 0.68
CA PRO A 72 -18.17 -8.00 -0.48
C PRO A 72 -18.71 -6.63 -0.08
N GLY A 73 -18.11 -5.56 -0.60
CA GLY A 73 -18.48 -4.18 -0.24
C GLY A 73 -17.88 -3.69 1.07
N SER A 74 -16.88 -4.38 1.62
CA SER A 74 -16.10 -3.85 2.75
C SER A 74 -15.47 -2.51 2.39
N THR A 75 -15.69 -1.52 3.25
CA THR A 75 -15.09 -0.19 3.15
C THR A 75 -13.64 -0.20 3.64
N PRO A 76 -12.84 0.85 3.38
CA PRO A 76 -11.51 0.95 3.97
C PRO A 76 -11.50 0.90 5.49
N ALA A 77 -12.54 1.41 6.13
CA ALA A 77 -12.71 1.35 7.58
C ALA A 77 -12.95 -0.10 8.08
N ASP A 78 -13.75 -0.89 7.36
CA ASP A 78 -13.99 -2.30 7.70
C ASP A 78 -12.71 -3.14 7.55
N VAL A 79 -11.93 -2.89 6.50
CA VAL A 79 -10.62 -3.55 6.30
C VAL A 79 -9.63 -3.13 7.40
N ALA A 80 -9.64 -1.86 7.81
CA ALA A 80 -8.81 -1.38 8.92
C ALA A 80 -9.20 -2.04 10.26
N ASP A 81 -10.49 -2.26 10.51
CA ASP A 81 -10.98 -2.98 11.69
C ASP A 81 -10.52 -4.44 11.69
N ASP A 82 -10.55 -5.11 10.53
CA ASP A 82 -10.03 -6.47 10.36
C ASP A 82 -8.51 -6.53 10.64
N TYR A 83 -7.73 -5.57 10.14
CA TYR A 83 -6.31 -5.45 10.46
C TYR A 83 -6.05 -5.14 11.95
N ALA A 84 -6.91 -4.34 12.59
CA ALA A 84 -6.78 -4.04 14.01
C ALA A 84 -6.89 -5.30 14.89
N VAL A 85 -7.76 -6.25 14.53
CA VAL A 85 -7.85 -7.57 15.19
C VAL A 85 -6.52 -8.30 15.10
N VAL A 86 -5.97 -8.42 13.89
CA VAL A 86 -4.68 -9.09 13.66
C VAL A 86 -3.56 -8.47 14.48
N ILE A 87 -3.47 -7.12 14.48
CA ILE A 87 -2.42 -6.40 15.18
C ILE A 87 -2.50 -6.64 16.68
N ARG A 88 -3.71 -6.57 17.28
CA ARG A 88 -3.90 -6.82 18.71
C ARG A 88 -3.59 -8.24 19.14
N GLU A 89 -3.90 -9.22 18.31
CA GLU A 89 -3.70 -10.62 18.65
C GLU A 89 -2.24 -11.08 18.51
N ARG A 90 -1.44 -10.38 17.69
CA ARG A 90 -0.15 -10.93 17.26
C ARG A 90 1.06 -10.19 17.78
N TRP A 91 0.95 -8.91 18.14
CA TRP A 91 2.11 -8.09 18.43
C TRP A 91 1.94 -7.22 19.67
N GLU A 92 3.07 -6.86 20.27
CA GLU A 92 3.13 -5.85 21.31
C GLU A 92 2.83 -4.47 20.71
N LEU A 93 2.07 -3.67 21.46
CA LEU A 93 1.54 -2.39 20.97
C LEU A 93 2.22 -1.20 21.65
N PRO A 94 2.25 -0.05 21.01
CA PRO A 94 1.84 0.24 19.62
C PRO A 94 2.91 -0.15 18.59
N VAL A 95 2.50 -0.37 17.33
CA VAL A 95 3.40 -0.71 16.22
C VAL A 95 3.62 0.46 15.26
N GLY A 96 4.72 0.43 14.49
CA GLY A 96 4.84 1.27 13.30
C GLY A 96 3.91 0.79 12.18
N VAL A 97 3.35 1.71 11.41
CA VAL A 97 2.47 1.36 10.27
C VAL A 97 2.98 2.01 8.99
N LEU A 98 3.06 1.24 7.93
CA LEU A 98 3.38 1.69 6.58
C LEU A 98 2.24 1.29 5.65
N GLY A 99 1.61 2.25 4.99
CA GLY A 99 0.60 2.02 3.96
C GLY A 99 1.01 2.65 2.64
N VAL A 100 0.85 1.93 1.52
CA VAL A 100 1.19 2.44 0.19
C VAL A 100 -0.02 2.32 -0.72
N SER A 101 -0.36 3.38 -1.47
CA SER A 101 -1.50 3.42 -2.41
C SER A 101 -2.80 3.01 -1.68
N THR A 102 -3.59 2.05 -2.16
CA THR A 102 -4.76 1.45 -1.49
C THR A 102 -4.46 1.06 -0.04
N GLY A 103 -3.27 0.50 0.25
CA GLY A 103 -2.84 0.19 1.62
C GLY A 103 -2.72 1.41 2.52
N GLY A 104 -2.48 2.59 1.93
CA GLY A 104 -2.49 3.87 2.63
C GLY A 104 -3.89 4.28 3.09
N HIS A 105 -4.94 3.90 2.36
CA HIS A 105 -6.33 4.12 2.77
C HIS A 105 -6.64 3.35 4.07
N TYR A 106 -6.27 2.08 4.11
CA TYR A 106 -6.43 1.24 5.30
C TYR A 106 -5.61 1.74 6.48
N ALA A 107 -4.37 2.20 6.22
CA ALA A 107 -3.50 2.75 7.25
C ALA A 107 -4.05 4.06 7.85
N GLN A 108 -4.67 4.92 7.04
CA GLN A 108 -5.38 6.11 7.52
C GLN A 108 -6.53 5.72 8.44
N TRP A 109 -7.43 4.82 7.99
CA TRP A 109 -8.57 4.39 8.81
C TRP A 109 -8.15 3.63 10.07
N LEU A 110 -7.05 2.87 10.03
CA LEU A 110 -6.49 2.26 11.24
C LEU A 110 -6.04 3.34 12.23
N ALA A 111 -5.32 4.37 11.79
CA ALA A 111 -4.86 5.45 12.65
C ALA A 111 -6.00 6.34 13.15
N ILE A 112 -7.12 6.47 12.44
CA ILE A 112 -8.32 7.18 12.84
C ILE A 112 -9.07 6.40 13.92
N ARG A 113 -9.38 5.12 13.67
CA ARG A 113 -10.28 4.31 14.52
C ARG A 113 -9.58 3.57 15.64
N HIS A 114 -8.29 3.26 15.49
CA HIS A 114 -7.49 2.42 16.40
C HIS A 114 -6.17 3.10 16.76
N ARG A 115 -6.26 4.32 17.28
CA ARG A 115 -5.12 5.21 17.62
C ARG A 115 -4.12 4.56 18.56
N ASP A 116 -4.62 3.70 19.47
CA ASP A 116 -3.83 2.93 20.43
C ASP A 116 -2.85 1.93 19.78
N LEU A 117 -3.09 1.57 18.51
CA LEU A 117 -2.28 0.60 17.79
C LEU A 117 -1.09 1.21 17.05
N VAL A 118 -1.14 2.52 16.73
CA VAL A 118 -0.20 3.14 15.79
C VAL A 118 0.75 4.10 16.50
N SER A 119 2.03 3.74 16.57
CA SER A 119 3.09 4.60 17.14
C SER A 119 3.61 5.64 16.16
N ARG A 120 3.75 5.28 14.88
CA ARG A 120 4.18 6.11 13.75
C ARG A 120 3.51 5.63 12.48
N LEU A 121 3.17 6.54 11.59
CA LEU A 121 2.48 6.25 10.34
C LEU A 121 3.28 6.75 9.14
N VAL A 122 3.50 5.89 8.16
CA VAL A 122 4.02 6.29 6.84
C VAL A 122 2.94 6.05 5.80
N LEU A 123 2.59 7.10 5.08
CA LEU A 123 1.65 7.10 3.97
C LEU A 123 2.42 7.37 2.67
N GLY A 124 2.61 6.33 1.85
CA GLY A 124 3.35 6.43 0.60
C GLY A 124 2.44 6.41 -0.62
N PHE A 125 2.55 7.40 -1.51
CA PHE A 125 1.86 7.43 -2.82
C PHE A 125 0.37 7.16 -2.67
N THR A 126 -0.28 7.89 -1.76
CA THR A 126 -1.70 7.77 -1.39
C THR A 126 -2.25 9.15 -1.03
N ALA A 127 -3.56 9.27 -0.93
CA ALA A 127 -4.23 10.48 -0.47
C ALA A 127 -5.44 10.14 0.41
N HIS A 128 -6.15 11.17 0.87
CA HIS A 128 -7.34 11.03 1.72
C HIS A 128 -8.61 10.65 0.95
N ARG A 129 -8.57 10.70 -0.35
CA ARG A 129 -9.62 10.24 -1.28
C ARG A 129 -8.99 9.86 -2.62
N VAL A 130 -9.71 9.09 -3.42
CA VAL A 130 -9.28 8.72 -4.77
C VAL A 130 -9.93 9.67 -5.78
N PRO A 131 -9.17 10.30 -6.70
CA PRO A 131 -9.75 11.10 -7.78
C PRO A 131 -10.69 10.27 -8.66
N ARG A 132 -11.76 10.89 -9.17
CA ARG A 132 -12.80 10.17 -9.92
C ARG A 132 -12.29 9.52 -11.21
N ASP A 133 -11.40 10.19 -11.93
CA ASP A 133 -10.75 9.64 -13.12
C ASP A 133 -9.86 8.43 -12.81
N VAL A 134 -9.23 8.42 -11.65
CA VAL A 134 -8.44 7.27 -11.16
C VAL A 134 -9.37 6.11 -10.78
N GLN A 135 -10.51 6.38 -10.11
CA GLN A 135 -11.53 5.36 -9.83
C GLN A 135 -12.05 4.72 -11.14
N GLU A 136 -12.32 5.55 -12.15
CA GLU A 136 -12.79 5.07 -13.48
C GLU A 136 -11.74 4.16 -14.13
N ASP A 137 -10.46 4.52 -14.10
CA ASP A 137 -9.35 3.72 -14.62
C ASP A 137 -9.19 2.39 -13.84
N GLU A 138 -9.25 2.42 -12.51
CA GLU A 138 -9.16 1.22 -11.67
C GLU A 138 -10.33 0.28 -11.91
N ASN A 139 -11.54 0.80 -11.95
CA ASN A 139 -12.74 0.02 -12.24
C ASN A 139 -12.66 -0.65 -13.61
N GLN A 140 -12.18 0.08 -14.63
CA GLN A 140 -11.94 -0.49 -15.95
C GLN A 140 -10.89 -1.61 -15.90
N ALA A 141 -9.82 -1.43 -15.14
CA ALA A 141 -8.79 -2.46 -14.96
C ALA A 141 -9.37 -3.72 -14.27
N VAL A 142 -10.13 -3.54 -13.18
CA VAL A 142 -10.80 -4.63 -12.45
C VAL A 142 -11.75 -5.39 -13.36
N GLU A 143 -12.58 -4.69 -14.16
CA GLU A 143 -13.47 -5.32 -15.14
C GLU A 143 -12.70 -6.14 -16.18
N HIS A 144 -11.58 -5.63 -16.66
CA HIS A 144 -10.72 -6.35 -17.59
C HIS A 144 -10.16 -7.62 -16.97
N PHE A 145 -9.63 -7.55 -15.74
CA PHE A 145 -9.08 -8.71 -15.04
C PHE A 145 -10.16 -9.76 -14.78
N VAL A 146 -11.31 -9.35 -14.29
CA VAL A 146 -12.47 -10.23 -14.02
C VAL A 146 -12.97 -10.93 -15.28
N ALA A 147 -12.93 -10.25 -16.43
CA ALA A 147 -13.28 -10.83 -17.71
C ALA A 147 -12.14 -11.65 -18.35
N GLY A 148 -11.03 -11.88 -17.65
CA GLY A 148 -9.87 -12.61 -18.17
C GLY A 148 -9.06 -11.85 -19.23
N ARG A 149 -9.34 -10.57 -19.43
CA ARG A 149 -8.64 -9.69 -20.37
C ARG A 149 -7.37 -9.10 -19.74
N TRP A 150 -6.44 -9.96 -19.31
CA TRP A 150 -5.25 -9.60 -18.54
C TRP A 150 -4.37 -8.54 -19.19
N ARG A 151 -4.25 -8.58 -20.52
CA ARG A 151 -3.43 -7.60 -21.27
C ARG A 151 -4.02 -6.20 -21.18
N GLN A 152 -5.32 -6.08 -21.32
CA GLN A 152 -6.03 -4.80 -21.21
C GLN A 152 -5.95 -4.27 -19.78
N GLY A 153 -6.24 -5.11 -18.78
CA GLY A 153 -6.14 -4.72 -17.38
C GLY A 153 -4.76 -4.18 -17.00
N TRP A 154 -3.70 -4.86 -17.38
CA TRP A 154 -2.34 -4.35 -17.13
C TRP A 154 -2.03 -3.06 -17.89
N ALA A 155 -2.52 -2.91 -19.12
CA ALA A 155 -2.29 -1.71 -19.92
C ALA A 155 -2.90 -0.44 -19.31
N THR A 156 -3.98 -0.55 -18.55
CA THR A 156 -4.64 0.58 -17.87
C THR A 156 -3.68 1.30 -16.91
N PHE A 157 -2.77 0.57 -16.26
CA PHE A 157 -1.79 1.16 -15.33
C PHE A 157 -0.56 1.80 -16.00
N GLY A 158 -0.49 1.79 -17.33
CA GLY A 158 0.64 2.36 -18.06
C GLY A 158 0.91 3.84 -17.76
N PRO A 159 -0.10 4.72 -17.78
CA PRO A 159 0.06 6.13 -17.46
C PRO A 159 0.62 6.37 -16.05
N TRP A 160 0.22 5.58 -15.06
CA TRP A 160 0.69 5.71 -13.69
C TRP A 160 2.14 5.21 -13.51
N ALA A 161 2.52 4.20 -14.30
CA ALA A 161 3.88 3.67 -14.26
C ALA A 161 4.89 4.63 -14.90
N LEU A 162 4.56 5.19 -16.08
CA LEU A 162 5.45 6.07 -16.83
C LEU A 162 4.69 7.25 -17.46
N PRO A 163 4.35 8.28 -16.67
CA PRO A 163 3.52 9.42 -17.11
C PRO A 163 4.08 10.18 -18.31
N ARG A 164 5.41 10.22 -18.46
CA ARG A 164 6.07 10.90 -19.58
C ARG A 164 5.81 10.23 -20.95
N PHE A 165 5.57 8.91 -20.94
CA PHE A 165 5.36 8.11 -22.15
C PHE A 165 4.19 7.13 -21.93
N PRO A 166 2.95 7.62 -21.68
CA PRO A 166 1.84 6.79 -21.23
C PRO A 166 1.47 5.70 -22.23
N ARG A 167 1.42 6.03 -23.53
CA ARG A 167 1.10 5.06 -24.59
C ARG A 167 2.15 3.95 -24.70
N LEU A 168 3.43 4.30 -24.58
CA LEU A 168 4.51 3.33 -24.60
C LEU A 168 4.45 2.40 -23.38
N ALA A 169 4.19 2.95 -22.20
CA ALA A 169 4.02 2.18 -20.99
C ALA A 169 2.81 1.25 -21.05
N SER A 170 1.67 1.73 -21.56
CA SER A 170 0.47 0.89 -21.77
C SER A 170 0.75 -0.24 -22.76
N ALA A 171 1.44 0.04 -23.88
CA ALA A 171 1.80 -0.99 -24.85
C ALA A 171 2.77 -2.03 -24.24
N ALA A 172 3.75 -1.58 -23.45
CA ALA A 172 4.67 -2.46 -22.76
C ALA A 172 3.95 -3.35 -21.74
N LEU A 173 3.08 -2.77 -20.89
CA LEU A 173 2.29 -3.53 -19.91
C LEU A 173 1.25 -4.44 -20.57
N TRP A 174 0.68 -4.05 -21.70
CA TRP A 174 -0.15 -4.94 -22.50
C TRP A 174 0.60 -6.21 -22.96
N LEU A 175 1.86 -6.04 -23.35
CA LEU A 175 2.69 -7.15 -23.83
C LEU A 175 3.20 -8.04 -22.67
N VAL A 176 3.80 -7.42 -21.64
CA VAL A 176 4.53 -8.15 -20.58
C VAL A 176 3.76 -8.30 -19.28
N GLY A 177 2.73 -7.48 -19.04
CA GLY A 177 1.99 -7.43 -17.77
C GLY A 177 1.50 -8.81 -17.27
N PRO A 178 0.86 -9.64 -18.13
CA PRO A 178 0.42 -10.98 -17.72
C PRO A 178 1.53 -11.95 -17.29
N TYR A 179 2.78 -11.65 -17.64
CA TYR A 179 3.94 -12.48 -17.28
C TYR A 179 4.69 -11.93 -16.07
N VAL A 180 4.67 -10.60 -15.87
CA VAL A 180 5.35 -9.93 -14.77
C VAL A 180 4.43 -9.74 -13.57
N GLY A 181 3.21 -9.27 -13.82
CA GLY A 181 2.19 -9.02 -12.81
C GLY A 181 1.30 -10.22 -12.50
N GLY A 182 1.35 -11.27 -13.34
CA GLY A 182 0.64 -12.51 -13.11
C GLY A 182 -0.77 -12.58 -13.70
N ARG A 183 -1.38 -13.74 -13.50
CA ARG A 183 -2.79 -14.06 -13.77
C ARG A 183 -3.30 -14.84 -12.58
N TYR A 184 -4.44 -14.48 -12.06
CA TYR A 184 -4.98 -15.04 -10.82
C TYR A 184 -6.36 -15.64 -11.07
N SER A 185 -6.64 -16.78 -10.46
CA SER A 185 -7.93 -17.46 -10.58
C SER A 185 -8.96 -16.93 -9.60
N ASP A 186 -8.50 -16.40 -8.46
CA ASP A 186 -9.34 -15.81 -7.43
C ASP A 186 -9.05 -14.30 -7.33
N LEU A 187 -10.03 -13.50 -7.70
CA LEU A 187 -9.97 -12.04 -7.74
C LEU A 187 -10.84 -11.38 -6.65
N ARG A 188 -11.22 -12.13 -5.60
CA ARG A 188 -12.05 -11.57 -4.51
C ARG A 188 -11.35 -10.39 -3.85
N VAL A 189 -10.06 -10.51 -3.55
CA VAL A 189 -9.28 -9.41 -2.95
C VAL A 189 -9.21 -8.20 -3.86
N LEU A 190 -8.99 -8.39 -5.16
CA LEU A 190 -8.99 -7.28 -6.13
C LEU A 190 -10.33 -6.54 -6.16
N ARG A 191 -11.44 -7.26 -6.05
CA ARG A 191 -12.78 -6.63 -5.99
C ARG A 191 -13.02 -5.88 -4.69
N ILE A 192 -12.49 -6.39 -3.57
CA ILE A 192 -12.54 -5.70 -2.27
C ILE A 192 -11.75 -4.40 -2.35
N ASP A 193 -10.52 -4.46 -2.85
CA ASP A 193 -9.66 -3.28 -2.98
C ASP A 193 -10.27 -2.22 -3.93
N GLY A 194 -10.75 -2.63 -5.11
CA GLY A 194 -11.39 -1.71 -6.05
C GLY A 194 -12.63 -1.03 -5.46
N HIS A 195 -13.49 -1.78 -4.74
CA HIS A 195 -14.62 -1.18 -4.05
C HIS A 195 -14.17 -0.23 -2.92
N ALA A 196 -13.16 -0.64 -2.14
CA ALA A 196 -12.63 0.18 -1.06
C ALA A 196 -12.06 1.51 -1.58
N ASP A 197 -11.37 1.48 -2.73
CA ASP A 197 -10.84 2.68 -3.37
C ASP A 197 -11.96 3.59 -3.90
N ASP A 198 -13.04 3.03 -4.44
CA ASP A 198 -14.22 3.79 -4.90
C ASP A 198 -14.91 4.58 -3.79
N VAL A 199 -14.95 4.04 -2.57
CA VAL A 199 -15.66 4.65 -1.44
C VAL A 199 -14.72 5.33 -0.43
N HIS A 200 -13.41 5.36 -0.72
CA HIS A 200 -12.44 5.97 0.19
C HIS A 200 -12.58 7.48 0.21
N ASP A 201 -12.96 8.01 1.37
CA ASP A 201 -12.87 9.43 1.71
C ASP A 201 -12.66 9.59 3.22
N ALA A 202 -11.45 9.98 3.60
CA ALA A 202 -11.06 10.26 4.99
C ALA A 202 -11.01 11.77 5.27
N SER A 203 -11.45 12.64 4.36
CA SER A 203 -11.30 14.10 4.43
C SER A 203 -11.80 14.69 5.75
N ALA A 204 -12.93 14.21 6.27
CA ALA A 204 -13.55 14.71 7.48
C ALA A 204 -12.89 14.22 8.79
N HIS A 205 -11.90 13.33 8.70
CA HIS A 205 -11.32 12.62 9.85
C HIS A 205 -9.80 12.74 9.95
N LEU A 206 -9.15 13.49 9.06
CA LEU A 206 -7.69 13.61 9.02
C LEU A 206 -7.09 14.17 10.31
N ASP A 207 -7.79 15.10 10.94
CA ASP A 207 -7.40 15.67 12.22
C ASP A 207 -7.48 14.68 13.39
N GLU A 208 -8.08 13.52 13.17
CA GLU A 208 -8.13 12.43 14.14
C GLU A 208 -6.87 11.54 14.13
N ILE A 209 -6.03 11.62 13.12
CA ILE A 209 -4.73 10.96 13.08
C ILE A 209 -3.78 11.70 14.01
N ARG A 210 -3.44 11.11 15.15
CA ARG A 210 -2.67 11.77 16.24
C ARG A 210 -1.21 11.31 16.34
N CYS A 211 -0.84 10.22 15.68
CA CYS A 211 0.54 9.76 15.68
C CYS A 211 1.39 10.58 14.72
N PRO A 212 2.72 10.69 14.97
CA PRO A 212 3.65 11.25 13.99
C PRO A 212 3.49 10.56 12.64
N THR A 213 3.31 11.36 11.59
CA THR A 213 2.99 10.85 10.25
C THR A 213 3.98 11.39 9.21
N LEU A 214 4.52 10.50 8.39
CA LEU A 214 5.27 10.83 7.19
C LEU A 214 4.42 10.58 5.96
N VAL A 215 4.17 11.60 5.16
CA VAL A 215 3.54 11.49 3.85
C VAL A 215 4.62 11.58 2.77
N ALA A 216 4.70 10.56 1.91
CA ALA A 216 5.64 10.49 0.80
C ALA A 216 4.89 10.48 -0.54
N SER A 217 5.26 11.37 -1.47
CA SER A 217 4.56 11.51 -2.75
C SER A 217 5.50 11.65 -3.94
N GLY A 218 4.97 11.37 -5.14
CA GLY A 218 5.65 11.62 -6.39
C GLY A 218 5.16 12.91 -7.05
N GLY A 219 6.08 13.80 -7.45
CA GLY A 219 5.73 15.04 -8.16
C GLY A 219 5.14 14.79 -9.57
N ARG A 220 5.19 13.54 -10.06
CA ARG A 220 4.59 13.08 -11.33
C ARG A 220 3.61 11.94 -11.12
N ASP A 221 3.10 11.80 -9.91
CA ASP A 221 2.07 10.81 -9.62
C ASP A 221 0.73 11.26 -10.23
N LEU A 222 0.19 10.46 -11.16
CA LEU A 222 -1.10 10.72 -11.79
C LEU A 222 -2.26 10.11 -11.01
N ALA A 223 -1.99 9.11 -10.15
CA ALA A 223 -3.05 8.54 -9.31
C ALA A 223 -3.37 9.45 -8.12
N TYR A 224 -2.34 10.05 -7.51
CA TYR A 224 -2.51 10.99 -6.40
C TYR A 224 -1.74 12.29 -6.69
N PRO A 225 -2.39 13.26 -7.37
CA PRO A 225 -1.78 14.53 -7.74
C PRO A 225 -1.26 15.31 -6.53
N PRO A 226 -0.18 16.11 -6.69
CA PRO A 226 0.44 16.86 -5.58
C PRO A 226 -0.51 17.75 -4.78
N GLU A 227 -1.55 18.28 -5.43
CA GLU A 227 -2.58 19.10 -4.76
C GLU A 227 -3.33 18.29 -3.71
N LEU A 228 -3.77 17.10 -4.08
CA LEU A 228 -4.52 16.20 -3.21
C LEU A 228 -3.66 15.70 -2.03
N VAL A 229 -2.39 15.44 -2.28
CA VAL A 229 -1.45 15.06 -1.22
C VAL A 229 -1.20 16.23 -0.26
N ARG A 230 -1.13 17.47 -0.75
CA ARG A 230 -1.03 18.65 0.12
C ARG A 230 -2.26 18.83 1.02
N GLU A 231 -3.46 18.52 0.52
CA GLU A 231 -4.68 18.50 1.34
C GLU A 231 -4.57 17.44 2.47
N LEU A 232 -4.09 16.23 2.15
CA LEU A 232 -3.84 15.17 3.14
C LEU A 232 -2.85 15.65 4.22
N VAL A 233 -1.72 16.23 3.81
CA VAL A 233 -0.69 16.73 4.75
C VAL A 233 -1.25 17.84 5.64
N ALA A 234 -2.00 18.78 5.08
CA ALA A 234 -2.59 19.90 5.82
C ALA A 234 -3.66 19.45 6.82
N GLY A 235 -4.33 18.31 6.56
CA GLY A 235 -5.37 17.78 7.44
C GLY A 235 -4.83 17.01 8.65
N ILE A 236 -3.59 16.50 8.61
CA ILE A 236 -2.99 15.69 9.69
C ILE A 236 -2.14 16.57 10.60
N PRO A 237 -2.42 16.68 11.91
CA PRO A 237 -1.76 17.63 12.81
C PRO A 237 -0.24 17.50 12.93
N ASP A 238 0.29 16.26 12.97
CA ASP A 238 1.74 15.98 13.07
C ASP A 238 2.23 15.27 11.80
N ALA A 239 2.00 15.92 10.64
CA ALA A 239 2.45 15.40 9.35
C ALA A 239 3.75 16.07 8.88
N ARG A 240 4.66 15.25 8.36
CA ARG A 240 5.83 15.66 7.57
C ARG A 240 5.62 15.19 6.14
N HIS A 241 6.06 16.01 5.17
CA HIS A 241 5.91 15.69 3.75
C HIS A 241 7.27 15.59 3.06
N ILE A 242 7.46 14.51 2.31
CA ILE A 242 8.57 14.36 1.37
C ILE A 242 7.98 14.18 -0.03
N GLU A 243 8.24 15.13 -0.92
CA GLU A 243 7.92 15.01 -2.34
C GLU A 243 9.16 14.60 -3.13
N TYR A 244 9.04 13.57 -3.96
CA TYR A 244 10.06 13.17 -4.94
C TYR A 244 9.69 13.74 -6.30
N PRO A 245 10.30 14.87 -6.76
CA PRO A 245 9.77 15.65 -7.89
C PRO A 245 9.69 14.91 -9.21
N ASN A 246 10.51 13.86 -9.39
CA ASN A 246 10.57 13.08 -10.62
C ASN A 246 9.90 11.71 -10.51
N ALA A 247 9.38 11.33 -9.34
CA ALA A 247 8.74 10.04 -9.15
C ALA A 247 7.30 10.04 -9.66
N SER A 248 6.91 8.92 -10.28
CA SER A 248 5.52 8.57 -10.59
C SER A 248 4.88 7.82 -9.42
N HIS A 249 3.69 7.28 -9.62
CA HIS A 249 3.00 6.41 -8.64
C HIS A 249 3.85 5.21 -8.20
N MET A 250 4.76 4.73 -9.05
CA MET A 250 5.66 3.61 -8.70
C MET A 250 6.77 3.98 -7.71
N GLY A 251 6.88 5.24 -7.32
CA GLY A 251 7.84 5.76 -6.34
C GLY A 251 9.31 5.71 -6.77
N PRO A 252 10.21 6.33 -5.97
CA PRO A 252 11.64 6.41 -6.26
C PRO A 252 12.43 5.19 -5.73
N GLY A 253 11.75 4.14 -5.31
CA GLY A 253 12.36 2.90 -4.87
C GLY A 253 13.23 3.06 -3.61
N ARG A 254 14.58 3.09 -3.75
CA ARG A 254 15.49 3.12 -2.60
C ARG A 254 15.37 4.39 -1.75
N LEU A 255 15.14 5.55 -2.35
CA LEU A 255 15.01 6.80 -1.59
C LEU A 255 13.81 6.74 -0.64
N PHE A 256 12.67 6.27 -1.12
CA PHE A 256 11.49 6.10 -0.26
C PHE A 256 11.73 5.05 0.84
N ALA A 257 12.42 3.95 0.53
CA ALA A 257 12.74 2.93 1.52
C ALA A 257 13.61 3.50 2.66
N GLU A 258 14.58 4.34 2.32
CA GLU A 258 15.48 5.00 3.28
C GLU A 258 14.71 5.96 4.20
N ASP A 259 13.94 6.87 3.60
CA ASP A 259 13.20 7.89 4.35
C ASP A 259 12.12 7.25 5.26
N ALA A 260 11.41 6.24 4.74
CA ALA A 260 10.40 5.52 5.51
C ALA A 260 11.01 4.74 6.68
N CYS A 261 12.13 4.01 6.46
CA CYS A 261 12.79 3.26 7.53
C CYS A 261 13.37 4.20 8.58
N THR A 262 14.01 5.32 8.20
CA THR A 262 14.52 6.35 9.12
C THR A 262 13.38 6.89 9.99
N PHE A 263 12.27 7.29 9.39
CA PHE A 263 11.12 7.82 10.12
C PHE A 263 10.51 6.78 11.08
N LEU A 264 10.31 5.54 10.63
CA LEU A 264 9.73 4.46 11.45
C LEU A 264 10.65 4.05 12.60
N ALA A 265 11.97 4.18 12.44
CA ALA A 265 12.93 3.96 13.51
C ALA A 265 12.92 5.06 14.58
N GLY A 266 12.34 6.22 14.30
CA GLY A 266 12.30 7.35 15.23
C GLY A 266 13.62 8.12 15.33
N THR A 267 14.44 8.06 14.28
CA THR A 267 15.75 8.73 14.19
C THR A 267 15.70 9.96 13.29
#